data_0543157c7c7d55ab2c8194dd1408321a
#
_entry.id   0543157c7c7d55ab2c8194dd1408321a
#
_cell.length_a   1.000
_cell.length_b   1.000
_cell.length_c   1.000
_cell.angle_alpha   90.00
_cell.angle_beta   90.00
_cell.angle_gamma   90.00
#
_symmetry.space_group_name_H-M   'P 1'
#
loop_
_entity.id
_entity.type
_entity.pdbx_description
1 polymer ?
#
loop_
_entity_poly.entity_id
_entity_poly.type
_entity_poly.pdbx_seq_one_letter_code
_entity_poly.pdbx_strand_id
1 'polypeptide(L)'
;IDFLRNAGLPVKEIRLTGGTAKSHVWNQIFANVLQVPIVGVDCEETGAQGVAIAAGIGAGVYKDYEDAFEKAVKVKEPVLPDDSTFPIYEKRYKEWCRLNEIMKTYWDEKSKG
;
A
#
# COMPACT_ATOMS: atom_id res chain seq x y z
N ILE A 1 4.33 7.55 -1.68
CA ILE A 1 3.26 8.32 -1.03
C ILE A 1 3.55 9.82 -1.07
N ASP A 2 4.79 10.25 -0.81
CA ASP A 2 5.19 11.67 -0.82
C ASP A 2 4.93 12.35 -2.17
N PHE A 3 5.13 11.63 -3.28
CA PHE A 3 4.78 12.14 -4.59
C PHE A 3 3.28 12.52 -4.70
N LEU A 4 2.40 11.66 -4.17
CA LEU A 4 0.96 11.94 -4.15
C LEU A 4 0.62 13.11 -3.24
N ARG A 5 1.22 13.14 -2.04
CA ARG A 5 1.02 14.25 -1.10
C ARG A 5 1.50 15.58 -1.68
N ASN A 6 2.66 15.59 -2.33
CA ASN A 6 3.22 16.79 -2.99
C ASN A 6 2.37 17.24 -4.19
N ALA A 7 1.66 16.31 -4.84
CA ALA A 7 0.68 16.63 -5.89
C ALA A 7 -0.69 17.09 -5.33
N GLY A 8 -0.81 17.27 -4.01
CA GLY A 8 -2.05 17.71 -3.35
C GLY A 8 -3.12 16.64 -3.23
N LEU A 9 -2.76 15.36 -3.43
CA LEU A 9 -3.69 14.23 -3.32
C LEU A 9 -3.67 13.68 -1.89
N PRO A 10 -4.79 13.78 -1.13
CA PRO A 10 -4.83 13.26 0.23
C PRO A 10 -4.84 11.74 0.22
N VAL A 11 -3.89 11.14 0.94
CA VAL A 11 -3.88 9.69 1.19
C VAL A 11 -4.42 9.45 2.59
N LYS A 12 -5.62 8.90 2.69
CA LYS A 12 -6.32 8.68 3.96
C LYS A 12 -6.05 7.30 4.55
N GLU A 13 -5.87 6.29 3.70
CA GLU A 13 -5.56 4.91 4.07
C GLU A 13 -4.79 4.22 2.93
N ILE A 14 -4.12 3.13 3.23
CA ILE A 14 -3.50 2.26 2.23
C ILE A 14 -4.07 0.86 2.38
N ARG A 15 -4.58 0.31 1.29
CA ARG A 15 -5.03 -1.08 1.23
C ARG A 15 -3.87 -1.96 0.79
N LEU A 16 -3.55 -2.94 1.62
CA LEU A 16 -2.44 -3.85 1.41
C LEU A 16 -2.95 -5.25 1.10
N THR A 17 -2.38 -5.86 0.06
CA THR A 17 -2.71 -7.22 -0.38
C THR A 17 -1.46 -8.06 -0.54
N GLY A 18 -1.63 -9.37 -0.70
CA GLY A 18 -0.52 -10.30 -0.90
C GLY A 18 0.16 -10.75 0.40
N GLY A 19 1.34 -11.35 0.27
CA GLY A 19 2.02 -12.02 1.40
C GLY A 19 2.34 -11.11 2.57
N THR A 20 2.77 -9.88 2.32
CA THR A 20 3.11 -8.91 3.36
C THR A 20 1.88 -8.47 4.18
N ALA A 21 0.69 -8.43 3.57
CA ALA A 21 -0.56 -8.10 4.26
C ALA A 21 -0.96 -9.10 5.36
N LYS A 22 -0.39 -10.31 5.34
CA LYS A 22 -0.61 -11.34 6.36
C LYS A 22 0.19 -11.09 7.64
N SER A 23 1.25 -10.29 7.59
CA SER A 23 2.12 -10.01 8.73
C SER A 23 1.69 -8.74 9.46
N HIS A 24 1.21 -8.90 10.70
CA HIS A 24 0.87 -7.75 11.55
C HIS A 24 2.08 -6.83 11.77
N VAL A 25 3.27 -7.40 11.93
CA VAL A 25 4.51 -6.62 12.12
C VAL A 25 4.81 -5.74 10.91
N TRP A 26 4.71 -6.29 9.69
CA TRP A 26 4.88 -5.50 8.47
C TRP A 26 3.83 -4.41 8.32
N ASN A 27 2.57 -4.72 8.62
CA ASN A 27 1.47 -3.75 8.54
C ASN A 27 1.71 -2.59 9.52
N GLN A 28 2.19 -2.88 10.75
CA GLN A 28 2.53 -1.86 11.73
C GLN A 28 3.72 -0.99 11.28
N ILE A 29 4.76 -1.61 10.71
CA ILE A 29 5.90 -0.86 10.15
C ILE A 29 5.43 0.06 9.03
N PHE A 30 4.60 -0.43 8.09
CA PHE A 30 4.06 0.41 7.02
C PHE A 30 3.20 1.55 7.56
N ALA A 31 2.31 1.28 8.52
CA ALA A 31 1.50 2.32 9.14
C ALA A 31 2.37 3.42 9.75
N ASN A 32 3.41 3.04 10.51
CA ASN A 32 4.30 3.96 11.20
C ASN A 32 5.18 4.77 10.23
N VAL A 33 5.73 4.11 9.19
CA VAL A 33 6.58 4.78 8.18
C VAL A 33 5.78 5.73 7.32
N LEU A 34 4.58 5.32 6.90
CA LEU A 34 3.74 6.07 5.97
C LEU A 34 2.79 7.05 6.67
N GLN A 35 2.66 6.93 8.00
CA GLN A 35 1.82 7.77 8.86
C GLN A 35 0.36 7.79 8.38
N VAL A 36 -0.14 6.63 7.96
CA VAL A 36 -1.54 6.41 7.57
C VAL A 36 -1.98 5.01 7.97
N PRO A 37 -3.28 4.81 8.21
CA PRO A 37 -3.83 3.48 8.46
C PRO A 37 -3.53 2.50 7.32
N ILE A 38 -3.18 1.27 7.69
CA ILE A 38 -3.02 0.15 6.75
C ILE A 38 -4.19 -0.79 6.91
N VAL A 39 -4.92 -1.03 5.84
CA VAL A 39 -6.07 -1.92 5.79
C VAL A 39 -5.72 -3.16 4.98
N GLY A 40 -5.70 -4.32 5.60
CA GLY A 40 -5.52 -5.60 4.92
C GLY A 40 -6.81 -6.04 4.23
N VAL A 41 -6.70 -6.69 3.07
CA VAL A 41 -7.83 -7.39 2.45
C VAL A 41 -7.83 -8.84 2.90
N ASP A 42 -9.00 -9.36 3.27
CA ASP A 42 -9.17 -10.74 3.72
C ASP A 42 -9.37 -11.68 2.52
N CYS A 43 -8.35 -11.74 1.67
CA CYS A 43 -8.30 -12.63 0.51
C CYS A 43 -6.86 -13.06 0.26
N GLU A 44 -6.65 -14.37 0.09
CA GLU A 44 -5.32 -14.91 -0.21
C GLU A 44 -4.92 -14.66 -1.66
N GLU A 45 -5.86 -14.85 -2.58
CA GLU A 45 -5.66 -14.78 -4.03
C GLU A 45 -6.44 -13.59 -4.63
N THR A 46 -5.98 -12.38 -4.35
CA THR A 46 -6.66 -11.14 -4.79
C THR A 46 -6.77 -11.02 -6.31
N GLY A 47 -5.80 -11.58 -7.05
CA GLY A 47 -5.88 -11.65 -8.51
C GLY A 47 -7.04 -12.52 -8.99
N ALA A 48 -7.19 -13.72 -8.42
CA ALA A 48 -8.30 -14.62 -8.74
C ALA A 48 -9.65 -14.01 -8.34
N GLN A 49 -9.71 -13.36 -7.18
CA GLN A 49 -10.90 -12.62 -6.74
C GLN A 49 -11.30 -11.51 -7.73
N GLY A 50 -10.33 -10.74 -8.20
CA GLY A 50 -10.58 -9.69 -9.19
C GLY A 50 -11.16 -10.22 -10.51
N VAL A 51 -10.60 -11.35 -11.01
CA VAL A 51 -11.12 -12.02 -12.21
C VAL A 51 -12.54 -12.56 -11.98
N ALA A 52 -12.80 -13.16 -10.82
CA ALA A 52 -14.13 -13.67 -10.47
C ALA A 52 -15.17 -12.54 -10.38
N ILE A 53 -14.80 -11.39 -9.82
CA ILE A 53 -15.65 -10.19 -9.78
C ILE A 53 -15.97 -9.71 -11.20
N ALA A 54 -14.97 -9.57 -12.07
CA ALA A 54 -15.19 -9.13 -13.45
C ALA A 54 -16.11 -10.10 -14.24
N ALA A 55 -15.88 -11.42 -14.07
CA ALA A 55 -16.74 -12.43 -14.65
C ALA A 55 -18.18 -12.38 -14.09
N GLY A 56 -18.32 -12.17 -12.78
CA GLY A 56 -19.62 -12.03 -12.11
C GLY A 56 -20.42 -10.82 -12.61
N ILE A 57 -19.76 -9.70 -12.89
CA ILE A 57 -20.42 -8.52 -13.50
C ILE A 57 -20.87 -8.87 -14.93
N GLY A 58 -19.99 -9.49 -15.74
CA GLY A 58 -20.33 -9.91 -17.10
C GLY A 58 -21.48 -10.92 -17.17
N ALA A 59 -21.62 -11.77 -16.16
CA ALA A 59 -22.71 -12.75 -16.04
C ALA A 59 -23.97 -12.19 -15.36
N GLY A 60 -23.98 -10.93 -14.93
CA GLY A 60 -25.13 -10.31 -14.26
C GLY A 60 -25.34 -10.73 -12.79
N VAL A 61 -24.34 -11.35 -12.16
CA VAL A 61 -24.34 -11.69 -10.71
C VAL A 61 -24.18 -10.43 -9.86
N TYR A 62 -23.31 -9.53 -10.30
CA TYR A 62 -23.11 -8.21 -9.72
C TYR A 62 -23.56 -7.15 -10.71
N LYS A 63 -24.13 -6.08 -10.19
CA LYS A 63 -24.59 -4.94 -10.99
C LYS A 63 -23.41 -4.17 -11.60
N ASP A 64 -22.39 -3.89 -10.79
CA ASP A 64 -21.19 -3.14 -11.12
C ASP A 64 -20.06 -3.51 -10.14
N TYR A 65 -18.91 -2.84 -10.26
CA TYR A 65 -17.77 -3.07 -9.38
C TYR A 65 -18.03 -2.66 -7.92
N GLU A 66 -18.86 -1.66 -7.67
CA GLU A 66 -19.19 -1.17 -6.33
C GLU A 66 -20.04 -2.21 -5.59
N ASP A 67 -21.09 -2.71 -6.24
CA ASP A 67 -21.94 -3.80 -5.74
C ASP A 67 -21.14 -5.08 -5.48
N ALA A 68 -20.21 -5.43 -6.39
CA ALA A 68 -19.35 -6.59 -6.22
C ALA A 68 -18.35 -6.41 -5.07
N PHE A 69 -17.79 -5.22 -4.91
CA PHE A 69 -16.87 -4.92 -3.82
C PHE A 69 -17.55 -5.06 -2.45
N GLU A 70 -18.73 -4.48 -2.30
CA GLU A 70 -19.50 -4.56 -1.06
C GLU A 70 -19.87 -6.00 -0.68
N LYS A 71 -20.19 -6.85 -1.67
CA LYS A 71 -20.63 -8.23 -1.46
C LYS A 71 -19.49 -9.24 -1.32
N ALA A 72 -18.41 -9.06 -2.05
CA ALA A 72 -17.36 -10.09 -2.20
C ALA A 72 -16.04 -9.73 -1.54
N VAL A 73 -15.78 -8.46 -1.21
CA VAL A 73 -14.50 -8.05 -0.64
C VAL A 73 -14.64 -7.78 0.86
N LYS A 74 -13.90 -8.53 1.66
CA LYS A 74 -13.82 -8.30 3.11
C LYS A 74 -12.51 -7.59 3.43
N VAL A 75 -12.62 -6.49 4.15
CA VAL A 75 -11.46 -5.76 4.68
C VAL A 75 -11.26 -6.09 6.15
N LYS A 76 -10.02 -6.12 6.60
CA LYS A 76 -9.65 -6.33 7.99
C LYS A 76 -9.69 -5.00 8.75
N GLU A 77 -9.67 -5.09 10.08
CA GLU A 77 -9.53 -3.91 10.92
C GLU A 77 -8.25 -3.14 10.57
N PRO A 78 -8.32 -1.81 10.51
CA PRO A 78 -7.16 -0.99 10.21
C PRO A 78 -6.07 -1.12 11.27
N VAL A 79 -4.83 -1.26 10.82
CA VAL A 79 -3.65 -1.09 11.69
C VAL A 79 -3.30 0.39 11.70
N LEU A 80 -3.50 1.03 12.84
CA LEU A 80 -3.24 2.46 13.01
C LEU A 80 -1.74 2.73 13.23
N PRO A 81 -1.24 3.87 12.76
CA PRO A 81 0.13 4.28 13.04
C PRO A 81 0.33 4.60 14.52
N ASP A 82 1.53 4.34 15.03
CA ASP A 82 1.98 4.75 16.35
C ASP A 82 2.81 6.04 16.23
N ASP A 83 2.21 7.16 16.61
CA ASP A 83 2.78 8.49 16.49
C ASP A 83 4.12 8.64 17.24
N SER A 84 4.34 7.87 18.30
CA SER A 84 5.58 7.90 19.08
C SER A 84 6.81 7.48 18.26
N THR A 85 6.59 6.72 17.18
CA THR A 85 7.64 6.21 16.30
C THR A 85 7.98 7.16 15.14
N PHE A 86 7.15 8.16 14.86
CA PHE A 86 7.29 9.04 13.69
C PHE A 86 8.65 9.74 13.61
N PRO A 87 9.19 10.35 14.68
CA PRO A 87 10.48 11.02 14.59
C PRO A 87 11.63 10.08 14.20
N ILE A 88 11.55 8.82 14.63
CA ILE A 88 12.55 7.79 14.30
C ILE A 88 12.50 7.46 12.81
N TYR A 89 11.29 7.20 12.28
CA TYR A 89 11.12 6.84 10.87
C TYR A 89 11.40 8.02 9.94
N GLU A 90 11.02 9.24 10.31
CA GLU A 90 11.36 10.45 9.55
C GLU A 90 12.88 10.65 9.44
N LYS A 91 13.61 10.45 10.53
CA LYS A 91 15.07 10.50 10.50
C LYS A 91 15.64 9.46 9.55
N ARG A 92 15.18 8.20 9.64
CA ARG A 92 15.63 7.10 8.76
C ARG A 92 15.28 7.36 7.30
N TYR A 93 14.11 7.90 7.03
CA TYR A 93 13.70 8.25 5.68
C TYR A 93 14.60 9.34 5.07
N LYS A 94 14.95 10.38 5.82
CA LYS A 94 15.90 11.41 5.36
C LYS A 94 17.28 10.82 5.06
N GLU A 95 17.78 9.91 5.91
CA GLU A 95 19.02 9.18 5.67
C GLU A 95 18.95 8.34 4.39
N TRP A 96 17.84 7.64 4.17
CA TRP A 96 17.60 6.85 2.97
C TRP A 96 17.54 7.73 1.71
N CYS A 97 16.84 8.85 1.73
CA CYS A 97 16.81 9.80 0.62
C CYS A 97 18.22 10.29 0.26
N ARG A 98 19.02 10.65 1.27
CA ARG A 98 20.41 11.08 1.07
C ARG A 98 21.25 9.97 0.44
N LEU A 99 21.11 8.74 0.88
CA LEU A 99 21.80 7.59 0.29
C LEU A 99 21.42 7.41 -1.18
N ASN A 100 20.14 7.50 -1.51
CA ASN A 100 19.67 7.40 -2.90
C ASN A 100 20.28 8.47 -3.80
N GLU A 101 20.36 9.73 -3.32
CA GLU A 101 21.01 10.81 -4.09
C GLU A 101 22.49 10.51 -4.36
N ILE A 102 23.23 10.01 -3.38
CA ILE A 102 24.63 9.62 -3.54
C ILE A 102 24.76 8.46 -4.53
N MET A 103 23.89 7.45 -4.40
CA MET A 103 23.94 6.26 -5.27
C MET A 103 23.49 6.55 -6.71
N LYS A 104 22.72 7.59 -6.94
CA LYS A 104 22.24 7.98 -8.27
C LYS A 104 23.40 8.20 -9.25
N THR A 105 24.44 8.90 -8.82
CA THR A 105 25.63 9.14 -9.66
C THR A 105 26.27 7.81 -10.08
N TYR A 106 26.42 6.87 -9.14
CA TYR A 106 26.96 5.55 -9.43
C TYR A 106 26.08 4.77 -10.42
N TRP A 107 24.77 4.80 -10.27
CA TRP A 107 23.85 4.10 -11.17
C TRP A 107 23.84 4.73 -12.57
N ASP A 108 23.89 6.07 -12.65
CA ASP A 108 23.95 6.79 -13.92
C ASP A 108 25.25 6.48 -14.71
N GLU A 109 26.37 6.31 -14.01
CA GLU A 109 27.64 5.86 -14.62
C GLU A 109 27.53 4.43 -15.15
N LYS A 110 26.95 3.51 -14.37
CA LYS A 110 26.77 2.11 -14.74
C LYS A 110 25.81 1.91 -15.91
N SER A 111 24.81 2.76 -16.07
CA SER A 111 23.83 2.65 -17.15
C SER A 111 24.34 3.11 -18.50
N LYS A 112 25.52 3.79 -18.54
CA LYS A 112 26.17 4.29 -19.77
C LYS A 112 27.24 3.37 -20.34
N GLY A 113 27.56 2.27 -19.68
CA GLY A 113 28.51 1.26 -20.11
C GLY A 113 27.82 -0.06 -20.43
#